data_19f1dcc26fe6a9757e6adf9f8f29b8b8
#
_entry.id   19f1dcc26fe6a9757e6adf9f8f29b8b8
#
_cell.length_a   1.000
_cell.length_b   1.000
_cell.length_c   1.000
_cell.angle_alpha   90.00
_cell.angle_beta   90.00
_cell.angle_gamma   90.00
#
_symmetry.space_group_name_H-M   'P 1'
#
loop_
_entity.id
_entity.type
_entity.pdbx_description
1 polymer ?
#
loop_
_entity_poly.entity_id
_entity_poly.type
_entity_poly.pdbx_seq_one_letter_code
_entity_poly.pdbx_strand_id
1 'polypeptide(L)'
;RAFTAQRAMAAGIQKILFADVRTVEDALEAVAAVRPEPEWDNGVRSDRRNGYVGGYASPGEVVEWCEDAVIAIMVEKEETVENLEEILEIGEIDMVQFGPADYSLSIGKPGEYDAPEVREAALTTIETALDMGVAPRAEINHPSEAQEYLDAGVRDFNLNPDTRVIHNWYEEHVGRLGTLYLKADAVVSPSDRIKRYNVEQVSQTPL
;
A
#
# COMPACT_ATOMS: atom_id res chain seq x y z
N ARG A 1 4.13 2.60 -14.75
CA ARG A 1 2.99 2.87 -13.82
C ARG A 1 1.64 2.63 -14.50
N ALA A 2 1.33 3.34 -15.59
CA ALA A 2 0.01 3.29 -16.24
C ALA A 2 -0.45 1.87 -16.60
N PHE A 3 0.38 1.04 -17.20
CA PHE A 3 0.00 -0.32 -17.56
C PHE A 3 -0.44 -1.17 -16.36
N THR A 4 0.26 -1.07 -15.23
CA THR A 4 -0.08 -1.83 -14.03
C THR A 4 -1.37 -1.33 -13.40
N ALA A 5 -1.54 0.00 -13.28
CA ALA A 5 -2.76 0.62 -12.75
C ALA A 5 -3.98 0.23 -13.59
N GLN A 6 -3.92 0.37 -14.91
CA GLN A 6 -5.02 0.02 -15.80
C GLN A 6 -5.39 -1.48 -15.75
N ARG A 7 -4.42 -2.37 -15.54
CA ARG A 7 -4.70 -3.80 -15.31
C ARG A 7 -5.39 -4.05 -13.98
N ALA A 8 -4.97 -3.36 -12.91
CA ALA A 8 -5.62 -3.45 -11.62
C ALA A 8 -7.09 -2.95 -11.72
N MET A 9 -7.28 -1.82 -12.38
CA MET A 9 -8.62 -1.29 -12.66
C MET A 9 -9.46 -2.28 -13.48
N ALA A 10 -8.91 -2.88 -14.52
CA ALA A 10 -9.61 -3.91 -15.31
C ALA A 10 -9.99 -5.15 -14.48
N ALA A 11 -9.29 -5.43 -13.39
CA ALA A 11 -9.64 -6.46 -12.41
C ALA A 11 -10.68 -6.01 -11.37
N GLY A 12 -11.20 -4.77 -11.47
CA GLY A 12 -12.24 -4.23 -10.58
C GLY A 12 -11.71 -3.44 -9.38
N ILE A 13 -10.41 -3.14 -9.34
CA ILE A 13 -9.83 -2.32 -8.26
C ILE A 13 -10.06 -0.85 -8.59
N GLN A 14 -10.69 -0.11 -7.67
CA GLN A 14 -11.03 1.30 -7.83
C GLN A 14 -10.23 2.25 -6.94
N LYS A 15 -9.35 1.75 -6.07
CA LYS A 15 -8.44 2.58 -5.29
C LYS A 15 -7.01 2.19 -5.61
N ILE A 16 -6.27 3.08 -6.25
CA ILE A 16 -4.90 2.85 -6.70
C ILE A 16 -3.96 3.74 -5.89
N LEU A 17 -2.99 3.12 -5.24
CA LEU A 17 -1.90 3.82 -4.54
C LEU A 17 -0.64 3.80 -5.42
N PHE A 18 -0.20 4.97 -5.84
CA PHE A 18 1.01 5.14 -6.64
C PHE A 18 2.21 5.40 -5.75
N ALA A 19 3.21 4.54 -5.86
CA ALA A 19 4.49 4.67 -5.20
C ALA A 19 5.49 5.48 -6.03
N ASP A 20 6.53 6.01 -5.35
CA ASP A 20 7.64 6.73 -5.97
C ASP A 20 7.19 7.92 -6.84
N VAL A 21 6.21 8.67 -6.37
CA VAL A 21 5.77 9.95 -6.93
C VAL A 21 6.63 11.04 -6.27
N ARG A 22 7.36 11.83 -7.05
CA ARG A 22 8.31 12.83 -6.53
C ARG A 22 7.98 14.23 -6.98
N THR A 23 7.44 14.36 -8.17
CA THR A 23 7.20 15.64 -8.85
C THR A 23 5.76 15.75 -9.30
N VAL A 24 5.36 16.96 -9.70
CA VAL A 24 4.05 17.20 -10.32
C VAL A 24 3.87 16.36 -11.59
N GLU A 25 4.92 16.18 -12.38
CA GLU A 25 4.88 15.36 -13.58
C GLU A 25 4.59 13.89 -13.27
N ASP A 26 5.23 13.33 -12.23
CA ASP A 26 4.93 11.96 -11.78
C ASP A 26 3.47 11.81 -11.34
N ALA A 27 2.93 12.82 -10.66
CA ALA A 27 1.55 12.83 -10.21
C ALA A 27 0.56 12.94 -11.39
N LEU A 28 0.87 13.78 -12.38
CA LEU A 28 0.07 13.87 -13.63
C LEU A 28 0.07 12.54 -14.40
N GLU A 29 1.20 11.83 -14.44
CA GLU A 29 1.25 10.48 -15.01
C GLU A 29 0.37 9.49 -14.22
N ALA A 30 0.33 9.60 -12.90
CA ALA A 30 -0.52 8.76 -12.05
C ALA A 30 -2.01 9.05 -12.33
N VAL A 31 -2.39 10.31 -12.44
CA VAL A 31 -3.76 10.74 -12.78
C VAL A 31 -4.15 10.23 -14.16
N ALA A 32 -3.32 10.44 -15.19
CA ALA A 32 -3.60 9.96 -16.55
C ALA A 32 -3.70 8.41 -16.63
N ALA A 33 -3.07 7.68 -15.70
CA ALA A 33 -3.20 6.23 -15.63
C ALA A 33 -4.60 5.76 -15.19
N VAL A 34 -5.39 6.64 -14.55
CA VAL A 34 -6.69 6.33 -13.93
C VAL A 34 -7.83 7.08 -14.63
N ARG A 35 -7.66 8.38 -14.90
CA ARG A 35 -8.69 9.24 -15.51
C ARG A 35 -8.88 8.96 -16.99
N PRO A 36 -10.09 9.15 -17.53
CA PRO A 36 -10.39 8.86 -18.94
C PRO A 36 -9.92 9.98 -19.89
N GLU A 37 -9.75 9.66 -21.18
CA GLU A 37 -9.72 10.65 -22.25
C GLU A 37 -11.11 11.31 -22.39
N PRO A 38 -11.23 12.56 -22.92
CA PRO A 38 -10.17 13.35 -23.57
C PRO A 38 -9.44 14.33 -22.65
N GLU A 39 -9.85 14.48 -21.40
CA GLU A 39 -9.28 15.49 -20.49
C GLU A 39 -7.84 15.20 -20.15
N TRP A 40 -7.49 13.91 -20.10
CA TRP A 40 -6.15 13.46 -19.80
C TRP A 40 -5.51 12.78 -21.02
N ASP A 41 -4.51 13.43 -21.60
CA ASP A 41 -3.74 12.85 -22.71
C ASP A 41 -3.13 11.50 -22.29
N ASN A 42 -3.35 10.48 -23.11
CA ASN A 42 -3.06 9.09 -22.79
C ASN A 42 -3.87 8.50 -21.61
N GLY A 43 -4.98 9.09 -21.24
CA GLY A 43 -5.90 8.56 -20.25
C GLY A 43 -6.49 7.19 -20.61
N VAL A 44 -7.32 6.67 -19.72
CA VAL A 44 -7.93 5.34 -19.88
C VAL A 44 -8.91 5.35 -21.04
N ARG A 45 -8.82 4.34 -21.91
CA ARG A 45 -9.70 4.14 -23.06
C ARG A 45 -10.76 3.09 -22.77
N SER A 46 -11.86 3.14 -23.49
CA SER A 46 -13.04 2.30 -23.29
C SER A 46 -12.79 0.79 -23.36
N ASP A 47 -11.73 0.34 -24.03
CA ASP A 47 -11.37 -1.07 -24.17
C ASP A 47 -10.59 -1.64 -22.97
N ARG A 48 -10.15 -0.80 -22.04
CA ARG A 48 -9.27 -1.22 -20.93
C ARG A 48 -9.99 -1.97 -19.80
N ARG A 49 -11.28 -1.75 -19.62
CA ARG A 49 -12.08 -2.43 -18.60
C ARG A 49 -12.54 -3.83 -18.99
N ASN A 50 -12.38 -4.24 -20.21
CA ASN A 50 -12.85 -5.51 -20.72
C ASN A 50 -11.93 -6.66 -20.32
N GLY A 51 -12.01 -7.19 -19.11
CA GLY A 51 -11.09 -8.28 -18.87
C GLY A 51 -11.52 -9.31 -17.84
N TYR A 52 -11.86 -8.92 -16.65
CA TYR A 52 -11.96 -9.89 -15.57
C TYR A 52 -13.24 -9.78 -14.74
N VAL A 53 -13.95 -8.68 -14.81
CA VAL A 53 -15.13 -8.42 -13.98
C VAL A 53 -16.35 -8.18 -14.87
N GLY A 54 -16.92 -9.26 -15.32
CA GLY A 54 -18.30 -9.37 -15.83
C GLY A 54 -18.76 -8.42 -16.92
N GLY A 55 -18.66 -8.83 -18.19
CA GLY A 55 -19.36 -8.22 -19.30
C GLY A 55 -18.70 -6.97 -19.91
N TYR A 56 -19.14 -6.64 -21.10
CA TYR A 56 -18.70 -5.42 -21.80
C TYR A 56 -19.46 -4.22 -21.23
N ALA A 57 -18.73 -3.27 -20.64
CA ALA A 57 -19.29 -1.97 -20.28
C ALA A 57 -19.38 -1.06 -21.52
N SER A 58 -20.39 -0.19 -21.57
CA SER A 58 -20.43 0.88 -22.56
C SER A 58 -19.31 1.90 -22.31
N PRO A 59 -18.89 2.67 -23.30
CA PRO A 59 -17.89 3.73 -23.08
C PRO A 59 -18.26 4.71 -21.97
N GLY A 60 -19.53 5.06 -21.82
CA GLY A 60 -20.01 5.94 -20.74
C GLY A 60 -19.82 5.32 -19.36
N GLU A 61 -20.18 4.05 -19.18
CA GLU A 61 -19.94 3.35 -17.91
C GLU A 61 -18.45 3.22 -17.57
N VAL A 62 -17.57 3.13 -18.59
CA VAL A 62 -16.12 3.13 -18.36
C VAL A 62 -15.65 4.49 -17.86
N VAL A 63 -16.14 5.58 -18.43
CA VAL A 63 -15.84 6.95 -17.99
C VAL A 63 -16.26 7.15 -16.54
N GLU A 64 -17.53 6.90 -16.22
CA GLU A 64 -18.05 7.03 -14.84
C GLU A 64 -17.21 6.21 -13.85
N TRP A 65 -16.86 4.99 -14.22
CA TRP A 65 -16.06 4.11 -13.35
C TRP A 65 -14.62 4.61 -13.15
N CYS A 66 -14.02 5.26 -14.15
CA CYS A 66 -12.70 5.88 -14.03
C CYS A 66 -12.75 7.16 -13.20
N GLU A 67 -13.82 7.95 -13.32
CA GLU A 67 -14.06 9.16 -12.54
C GLU A 67 -14.28 8.85 -11.06
N ASP A 68 -14.98 7.76 -10.75
CA ASP A 68 -15.22 7.26 -9.39
C ASP A 68 -13.99 6.61 -8.74
N ALA A 69 -12.93 6.34 -9.51
CA ALA A 69 -11.74 5.70 -8.98
C ALA A 69 -10.93 6.65 -8.10
N VAL A 70 -10.48 6.14 -6.96
CA VAL A 70 -9.68 6.88 -5.98
C VAL A 70 -8.21 6.83 -6.34
N ILE A 71 -7.59 7.98 -6.49
CA ILE A 71 -6.16 8.15 -6.74
C ILE A 71 -5.48 8.51 -5.42
N ALA A 72 -4.58 7.63 -4.97
CA ALA A 72 -3.75 7.85 -3.81
C ALA A 72 -2.27 7.88 -4.20
N ILE A 73 -1.47 8.70 -3.53
CA ILE A 73 -0.02 8.73 -3.71
C ILE A 73 0.70 8.36 -2.41
N MET A 74 1.85 7.68 -2.55
CA MET A 74 2.75 7.40 -1.45
C MET A 74 3.74 8.57 -1.31
N VAL A 75 3.73 9.22 -0.16
CA VAL A 75 4.70 10.25 0.22
C VAL A 75 5.84 9.56 0.96
N GLU A 76 6.90 9.23 0.23
CA GLU A 76 7.97 8.33 0.70
C GLU A 76 9.38 8.80 0.29
N LYS A 77 9.49 10.03 -0.20
CA LYS A 77 10.76 10.66 -0.55
C LYS A 77 10.79 12.07 0.04
N GLU A 78 11.99 12.54 0.38
CA GLU A 78 12.18 13.90 0.86
C GLU A 78 11.62 14.92 -0.15
N GLU A 79 11.96 14.76 -1.43
CA GLU A 79 11.47 15.56 -2.53
C GLU A 79 9.93 15.58 -2.64
N THR A 80 9.25 14.46 -2.34
CA THR A 80 7.78 14.40 -2.35
C THR A 80 7.18 15.25 -1.24
N VAL A 81 7.79 15.24 -0.05
CA VAL A 81 7.32 16.07 1.08
C VAL A 81 7.50 17.57 0.74
N GLU A 82 8.64 17.93 0.14
CA GLU A 82 8.93 19.31 -0.27
C GLU A 82 7.96 19.83 -1.35
N ASN A 83 7.56 18.96 -2.29
CA ASN A 83 6.70 19.32 -3.42
C ASN A 83 5.20 18.99 -3.17
N LEU A 84 4.82 18.58 -1.95
CA LEU A 84 3.50 18.01 -1.70
C LEU A 84 2.37 18.99 -2.02
N GLU A 85 2.49 20.26 -1.65
CA GLU A 85 1.48 21.28 -1.97
C GLU A 85 1.26 21.39 -3.48
N GLU A 86 2.36 21.52 -4.26
CA GLU A 86 2.28 21.66 -5.72
C GLU A 86 1.66 20.39 -6.36
N ILE A 87 1.98 19.22 -5.83
CA ILE A 87 1.40 17.95 -6.28
C ILE A 87 -0.10 17.91 -6.02
N LEU A 88 -0.54 18.36 -4.85
CA LEU A 88 -1.95 18.34 -4.47
C LEU A 88 -2.78 19.45 -5.17
N GLU A 89 -2.14 20.53 -5.62
CA GLU A 89 -2.78 21.58 -6.43
C GLU A 89 -3.34 21.07 -7.78
N ILE A 90 -2.90 19.89 -8.25
CA ILE A 90 -3.49 19.21 -9.42
C ILE A 90 -5.00 18.99 -9.24
N GLY A 91 -5.49 18.82 -8.00
CA GLY A 91 -6.90 18.67 -7.66
C GLY A 91 -7.51 17.30 -7.99
N GLU A 92 -6.71 16.34 -8.45
CA GLU A 92 -7.14 14.99 -8.84
C GLU A 92 -6.62 13.90 -7.90
N ILE A 93 -5.85 14.27 -6.89
CA ILE A 93 -5.36 13.34 -5.87
C ILE A 93 -6.35 13.29 -4.72
N ASP A 94 -6.93 12.13 -4.48
CA ASP A 94 -7.96 11.93 -3.45
C ASP A 94 -7.35 11.65 -2.07
N MET A 95 -6.19 10.98 -2.05
CA MET A 95 -5.56 10.52 -0.81
C MET A 95 -4.03 10.59 -0.88
N VAL A 96 -3.43 10.74 0.30
CA VAL A 96 -1.99 10.56 0.49
C VAL A 96 -1.71 9.53 1.60
N GLN A 97 -0.60 8.80 1.48
CA GLN A 97 -0.12 7.91 2.53
C GLN A 97 1.37 8.15 2.75
N PHE A 98 1.78 8.46 3.96
CA PHE A 98 3.20 8.53 4.29
C PHE A 98 3.82 7.14 4.36
N GLY A 99 4.97 6.95 3.72
CA GLY A 99 5.73 5.70 3.69
C GLY A 99 7.03 5.80 4.49
N PRO A 100 7.04 5.51 5.81
CA PRO A 100 8.21 5.74 6.67
C PRO A 100 9.43 4.90 6.28
N ALA A 101 9.23 3.72 5.70
CA ALA A 101 10.33 2.82 5.32
C ALA A 101 11.18 3.44 4.20
N ASP A 102 10.55 3.79 3.09
CA ASP A 102 11.23 4.38 1.94
C ASP A 102 11.62 5.83 2.19
N TYR A 103 10.87 6.57 3.02
CA TYR A 103 11.26 7.92 3.42
C TYR A 103 12.55 7.89 4.25
N SER A 104 12.64 7.04 5.28
CA SER A 104 13.86 6.92 6.09
C SER A 104 15.07 6.53 5.24
N LEU A 105 14.87 5.68 4.24
CA LEU A 105 15.90 5.33 3.29
C LEU A 105 16.33 6.54 2.43
N SER A 106 15.37 7.37 1.98
CA SER A 106 15.64 8.53 1.12
C SER A 106 16.47 9.60 1.81
N ILE A 107 16.32 9.77 3.13
CA ILE A 107 17.10 10.73 3.94
C ILE A 107 18.38 10.11 4.55
N GLY A 108 18.75 8.88 4.15
CA GLY A 108 19.97 8.21 4.62
C GLY A 108 19.88 7.64 6.05
N LYS A 109 18.68 7.41 6.57
CA LYS A 109 18.41 6.84 7.90
C LYS A 109 17.57 5.54 7.82
N PRO A 110 18.00 4.50 7.07
CA PRO A 110 17.20 3.33 6.78
C PRO A 110 16.76 2.60 8.06
N GLY A 111 15.44 2.47 8.23
CA GLY A 111 14.82 1.77 9.36
C GLY A 111 14.73 2.58 10.66
N GLU A 112 15.19 3.84 10.69
CA GLU A 112 15.07 4.75 11.83
C GLU A 112 13.70 5.45 11.82
N TYR A 113 12.62 4.68 11.94
CA TYR A 113 11.24 5.20 11.83
C TYR A 113 10.87 6.20 12.92
N ASP A 114 11.55 6.13 14.08
CA ASP A 114 11.36 7.04 15.22
C ASP A 114 12.24 8.29 15.16
N ALA A 115 13.07 8.44 14.12
CA ALA A 115 13.89 9.65 13.96
C ALA A 115 12.99 10.89 13.88
N PRO A 116 13.40 12.01 14.52
CA PRO A 116 12.61 13.25 14.52
C PRO A 116 12.20 13.70 13.13
N GLU A 117 13.09 13.60 12.16
CA GLU A 117 12.87 14.02 10.78
C GLU A 117 11.80 13.16 10.09
N VAL A 118 11.75 11.85 10.39
CA VAL A 118 10.73 10.93 9.85
C VAL A 118 9.37 11.25 10.44
N ARG A 119 9.32 11.50 11.75
CA ARG A 119 8.06 11.88 12.44
C ARG A 119 7.55 13.25 11.99
N GLU A 120 8.44 14.22 11.82
CA GLU A 120 8.10 15.55 11.32
C GLU A 120 7.54 15.47 9.91
N ALA A 121 8.18 14.72 8.99
CA ALA A 121 7.69 14.53 7.64
C ALA A 121 6.32 13.83 7.59
N ALA A 122 6.08 12.86 8.48
CA ALA A 122 4.78 12.20 8.60
C ALA A 122 3.68 13.18 9.03
N LEU A 123 3.94 14.02 10.04
CA LEU A 123 3.00 15.04 10.49
C LEU A 123 2.76 16.11 9.44
N THR A 124 3.83 16.64 8.82
CA THR A 124 3.74 17.59 7.70
C THR A 124 2.89 17.03 6.57
N THR A 125 3.06 15.76 6.20
CA THR A 125 2.25 15.11 5.17
C THR A 125 0.76 15.10 5.53
N ILE A 126 0.42 14.77 6.79
CA ILE A 126 -0.96 14.74 7.27
C ILE A 126 -1.57 16.15 7.28
N GLU A 127 -0.85 17.11 7.84
CA GLU A 127 -1.30 18.49 7.97
C GLU A 127 -1.52 19.13 6.59
N THR A 128 -0.54 19.03 5.68
CA THR A 128 -0.65 19.54 4.32
C THR A 128 -1.84 18.94 3.58
N ALA A 129 -2.04 17.62 3.68
CA ALA A 129 -3.17 16.97 3.03
C ALA A 129 -4.52 17.48 3.57
N LEU A 130 -4.65 17.58 4.89
CA LEU A 130 -5.89 18.08 5.53
C LEU A 130 -6.18 19.54 5.15
N ASP A 131 -5.16 20.40 5.14
CA ASP A 131 -5.29 21.81 4.78
C ASP A 131 -5.72 22.00 3.33
N MET A 132 -5.31 21.09 2.44
CA MET A 132 -5.69 21.07 1.04
C MET A 132 -6.97 20.27 0.74
N GLY A 133 -7.62 19.71 1.75
CA GLY A 133 -8.86 18.93 1.61
C GLY A 133 -8.66 17.53 1.03
N VAL A 134 -7.43 17.02 1.04
CA VAL A 134 -7.06 15.66 0.61
C VAL A 134 -7.04 14.71 1.82
N ALA A 135 -7.54 13.50 1.67
CA ALA A 135 -7.63 12.55 2.77
C ALA A 135 -6.26 11.92 3.10
N PRO A 136 -5.68 12.14 4.30
CA PRO A 136 -4.53 11.37 4.72
C PRO A 136 -4.94 9.97 5.15
N ARG A 137 -4.15 8.97 4.73
CA ARG A 137 -4.32 7.56 5.08
C ARG A 137 -3.10 7.06 5.85
N ALA A 138 -3.31 6.31 6.91
CA ALA A 138 -2.24 5.70 7.68
C ALA A 138 -2.19 4.17 7.47
N GLU A 139 -0.98 3.64 7.40
CA GLU A 139 -0.75 2.21 7.52
C GLU A 139 -0.40 1.88 8.97
N ILE A 140 -1.16 0.97 9.56
CA ILE A 140 -0.98 0.50 10.93
C ILE A 140 -0.88 -1.02 10.96
N ASN A 141 -0.11 -1.55 11.91
CA ASN A 141 0.04 -2.99 12.10
C ASN A 141 -0.99 -3.54 13.09
N HIS A 142 -1.45 -2.71 14.01
CA HIS A 142 -2.41 -3.10 15.03
C HIS A 142 -3.38 -1.95 15.32
N PRO A 143 -4.67 -2.23 15.61
CA PRO A 143 -5.67 -1.20 15.90
C PRO A 143 -5.30 -0.23 17.05
N SER A 144 -4.44 -0.64 17.98
CA SER A 144 -3.97 0.24 19.07
C SER A 144 -3.11 1.41 18.60
N GLU A 145 -2.55 1.35 17.39
CA GLU A 145 -1.75 2.42 16.79
C GLU A 145 -2.64 3.52 16.18
N ALA A 146 -3.93 3.23 16.00
CA ALA A 146 -4.84 4.17 15.31
C ALA A 146 -5.09 5.46 16.07
N GLN A 147 -5.00 5.46 17.42
CA GLN A 147 -5.41 6.62 18.22
C GLN A 147 -4.58 7.87 17.91
N GLU A 148 -3.27 7.74 17.78
CA GLU A 148 -2.37 8.84 17.43
C GLU A 148 -2.74 9.48 16.08
N TYR A 149 -3.02 8.66 15.09
CA TYR A 149 -3.46 9.12 13.76
C TYR A 149 -4.86 9.74 13.78
N LEU A 150 -5.78 9.17 14.57
CA LEU A 150 -7.11 9.74 14.74
C LEU A 150 -7.06 11.13 15.37
N ASP A 151 -6.18 11.34 16.34
CA ASP A 151 -5.95 12.62 16.99
C ASP A 151 -5.33 13.64 16.02
N ALA A 152 -4.49 13.19 15.09
CA ALA A 152 -3.94 13.99 13.98
C ALA A 152 -4.94 14.27 12.85
N GLY A 153 -6.15 13.71 12.88
CA GLY A 153 -7.19 13.96 11.87
C GLY A 153 -7.34 12.87 10.81
N VAL A 154 -6.51 11.83 10.81
CA VAL A 154 -6.62 10.72 9.86
C VAL A 154 -7.91 9.93 10.10
N ARG A 155 -8.57 9.52 9.02
CA ARG A 155 -9.81 8.71 9.07
C ARG A 155 -9.75 7.45 8.22
N ASP A 156 -8.76 7.34 7.35
CA ASP A 156 -8.54 6.20 6.46
C ASP A 156 -7.34 5.38 6.92
N PHE A 157 -7.52 4.07 7.03
CA PHE A 157 -6.49 3.18 7.54
C PHE A 157 -6.28 1.97 6.63
N ASN A 158 -5.01 1.57 6.50
CA ASN A 158 -4.61 0.26 6.01
C ASN A 158 -4.11 -0.57 7.19
N LEU A 159 -4.72 -1.73 7.41
CA LEU A 159 -4.31 -2.63 8.49
C LEU A 159 -3.50 -3.78 7.89
N ASN A 160 -2.20 -3.62 7.83
CA ASN A 160 -1.24 -4.56 7.27
C ASN A 160 -1.47 -4.92 5.78
N PRO A 161 -0.44 -5.19 5.01
CA PRO A 161 -0.57 -5.87 3.72
C PRO A 161 -1.01 -7.33 3.93
N ASP A 162 -1.79 -7.87 3.01
CA ASP A 162 -2.30 -9.25 3.01
C ASP A 162 -1.18 -10.29 3.18
N THR A 163 -0.04 -10.06 2.52
CA THR A 163 1.14 -10.91 2.65
C THR A 163 1.66 -10.99 4.08
N ARG A 164 1.67 -9.88 4.82
CA ARG A 164 2.08 -9.85 6.23
C ARG A 164 1.05 -10.53 7.13
N VAL A 165 -0.24 -10.32 6.87
CA VAL A 165 -1.32 -10.98 7.60
C VAL A 165 -1.20 -12.50 7.45
N ILE A 166 -1.02 -12.98 6.22
CA ILE A 166 -0.84 -14.39 5.92
C ILE A 166 0.44 -14.92 6.59
N HIS A 167 1.57 -14.20 6.46
CA HIS A 167 2.84 -14.59 7.08
C HIS A 167 2.71 -14.73 8.60
N ASN A 168 2.17 -13.72 9.28
CA ASN A 168 2.01 -13.73 10.73
C ASN A 168 1.09 -14.88 11.20
N TRP A 169 0.02 -15.14 10.44
CA TRP A 169 -0.87 -16.26 10.74
C TRP A 169 -0.14 -17.60 10.65
N TYR A 170 0.67 -17.80 9.60
CA TYR A 170 1.45 -19.02 9.45
C TYR A 170 2.52 -19.15 10.54
N GLU A 171 3.25 -18.09 10.85
CA GLU A 171 4.24 -18.06 11.93
C GLU A 171 3.62 -18.49 13.26
N GLU A 172 2.49 -17.90 13.61
CA GLU A 172 1.80 -18.22 14.86
C GLU A 172 1.32 -19.68 14.89
N HIS A 173 0.67 -20.12 13.82
CA HIS A 173 -0.02 -21.42 13.85
C HIS A 173 0.90 -22.60 13.53
N VAL A 174 1.78 -22.45 12.55
CA VAL A 174 2.76 -23.49 12.21
C VAL A 174 3.81 -23.63 13.33
N GLY A 175 4.25 -22.52 13.92
CA GLY A 175 5.12 -22.54 15.10
C GLY A 175 4.49 -23.30 16.27
N ARG A 176 3.20 -23.06 16.57
CA ARG A 176 2.43 -23.80 17.58
C ARG A 176 2.30 -25.27 17.23
N LEU A 177 2.01 -25.60 15.97
CA LEU A 177 1.93 -26.98 15.51
C LEU A 177 3.28 -27.69 15.65
N GLY A 178 4.39 -27.05 15.28
CA GLY A 178 5.74 -27.54 15.45
C GLY A 178 6.07 -27.85 16.93
N THR A 179 5.66 -26.95 17.83
CA THR A 179 5.84 -27.15 19.28
C THR A 179 5.04 -28.35 19.81
N LEU A 180 3.79 -28.51 19.35
CA LEU A 180 2.95 -29.65 19.71
C LEU A 180 3.55 -30.95 19.16
N TYR A 181 4.06 -30.92 17.95
CA TYR A 181 4.67 -32.05 17.28
C TYR A 181 5.95 -32.51 18.01
N LEU A 182 6.82 -31.58 18.39
CA LEU A 182 8.02 -31.89 19.16
C LEU A 182 7.70 -32.46 20.56
N LYS A 183 6.63 -32.00 21.20
CA LYS A 183 6.16 -32.58 22.46
C LYS A 183 5.60 -33.98 22.26
N ALA A 184 4.90 -34.24 21.17
CA ALA A 184 4.40 -35.57 20.84
C ALA A 184 5.54 -36.54 20.56
N ASP A 185 6.65 -36.09 19.98
CA ASP A 185 7.83 -36.89 19.69
C ASP A 185 8.63 -37.31 20.93
N ALA A 186 8.55 -36.56 22.02
CA ALA A 186 9.14 -36.95 23.26
C ALA A 186 8.48 -38.22 23.87
N VAL A 187 7.31 -38.58 23.33
CA VAL A 187 6.50 -39.76 23.75
C VAL A 187 6.65 -40.94 22.79
N VAL A 188 7.19 -40.75 21.59
CA VAL A 188 7.29 -41.80 20.55
C VAL A 188 8.73 -42.24 20.37
N SER A 189 8.93 -43.56 20.32
CA SER A 189 10.24 -44.20 20.15
C SER A 189 10.96 -43.70 18.87
N PRO A 190 12.31 -43.54 18.92
CA PRO A 190 13.10 -43.10 17.75
C PRO A 190 12.96 -43.98 16.51
N SER A 191 12.52 -45.22 16.63
CA SER A 191 12.30 -46.15 15.51
C SER A 191 11.10 -45.83 14.63
N ASP A 192 10.17 -44.99 15.11
CA ASP A 192 8.90 -44.68 14.38
C ASP A 192 8.95 -43.32 13.68
N ARG A 193 10.13 -42.72 13.54
CA ARG A 193 10.29 -41.41 12.91
C ARG A 193 10.21 -41.51 11.38
N ILE A 194 9.10 -41.10 10.83
CA ILE A 194 9.03 -40.71 9.44
C ILE A 194 10.01 -39.56 9.21
N LYS A 195 10.81 -39.60 8.14
CA LYS A 195 11.78 -38.53 7.78
C LYS A 195 11.03 -37.19 7.77
N ARG A 196 11.32 -36.32 8.74
CA ARG A 196 10.65 -35.03 8.92
C ARG A 196 11.35 -33.96 8.11
N TYR A 197 10.55 -33.11 7.51
CA TYR A 197 11.05 -31.82 7.04
C TYR A 197 11.59 -31.03 8.25
N ASN A 198 12.82 -30.60 8.17
CA ASN A 198 13.50 -29.89 9.23
C ASN A 198 12.95 -28.45 9.26
N VAL A 199 12.01 -28.16 10.16
CA VAL A 199 11.37 -26.84 10.32
C VAL A 199 12.42 -25.76 10.67
N GLU A 200 13.55 -26.14 11.28
CA GLU A 200 14.66 -25.22 11.57
C GLU A 200 15.36 -24.66 10.33
N GLN A 201 15.24 -25.31 9.16
CA GLN A 201 15.83 -24.79 7.93
C GLN A 201 14.98 -23.72 7.24
N VAL A 202 13.71 -23.62 7.56
CA VAL A 202 12.80 -22.63 6.95
C VAL A 202 12.94 -21.26 7.64
N SER A 203 13.29 -21.25 8.93
CA SER A 203 13.44 -20.01 9.72
C SER A 203 14.77 -19.26 9.50
N GLN A 204 15.70 -19.83 8.72
CA GLN A 204 17.03 -19.25 8.50
C GLN A 204 17.28 -18.77 7.07
N THR A 205 16.26 -18.76 6.21
CA THR A 205 16.39 -18.19 4.86
C THR A 205 16.04 -16.71 4.95
N PRO A 206 17.00 -15.78 4.82
CA PRO A 206 16.68 -14.36 4.72
C PRO A 206 15.92 -14.13 3.43
N LEU A 207 14.84 -13.34 3.52
CA LEU A 207 14.12 -12.76 2.38
C LEU A 207 14.97 -11.67 1.75
#